data_69bd558b769c2b46fd31d0e468bbacbe
#
_entry.id   69bd558b769c2b46fd31d0e468bbacbe
#
_cell.length_a   1.000
_cell.length_b   1.000
_cell.length_c   1.000
_cell.angle_alpha   90.00
_cell.angle_beta   90.00
_cell.angle_gamma   90.00
#
_symmetry.space_group_name_H-M   'P 1'
#
loop_
_entity.id
_entity.type
_entity.pdbx_description
1 polymer ?
#
loop_
_entity_poly.entity_id
_entity_poly.type
_entity_poly.pdbx_seq_one_letter_code
_entity_poly.pdbx_strand_id
1 'polypeptide(L)'
;RYCTNSVRYYNLNVKRGQAANVLKLFTDFSEGGKWKSGGVMLQGVGFKNGVTHRIVVWGDPSNWGTENPWSEEKWALWSEKMNDLTYPNTPDSSSGSIFSFTKGGDWEKYPTARVYDVRVHEPSKFKTAWDKNVKAAKEILDGRSMGLVSYELGGTPGASHGLIIYGKDANDVQLTLRKIQKTKSFRDYIASRGKVDYIQTYQVTTAKRF
;
A
#
# COMPACT_ATOMS: atom_id res chain seq x y z
N ARG A 1 10.31 21.98 1.91
CA ARG A 1 10.55 20.65 2.56
C ARG A 1 9.34 19.78 2.24
N TYR A 2 9.49 18.82 1.37
CA TYR A 2 8.48 17.78 1.17
C TYR A 2 8.59 16.85 2.40
N CYS A 3 7.67 16.97 3.37
CA CYS A 3 7.48 15.92 4.36
C CYS A 3 6.96 14.70 3.60
N THR A 4 7.83 13.77 3.31
CA THR A 4 7.47 12.49 2.72
C THR A 4 6.97 11.62 3.85
N ASN A 5 5.69 11.22 3.80
CA ASN A 5 5.17 10.25 4.76
C ASN A 5 5.93 8.95 4.63
N SER A 6 6.18 8.28 5.75
CA SER A 6 6.66 6.91 5.79
C SER A 6 5.49 5.94 5.70
N VAL A 7 5.77 4.75 5.20
CA VAL A 7 4.82 3.63 5.17
C VAL A 7 5.50 2.34 5.59
N ARG A 8 4.77 1.51 6.34
CA ARG A 8 5.21 0.17 6.75
C ARG A 8 4.15 -0.83 6.35
N TYR A 9 4.59 -1.93 5.76
CA TYR A 9 3.78 -3.05 5.33
C TYR A 9 4.16 -4.28 6.15
N TYR A 10 3.26 -4.73 7.00
CA TYR A 10 3.41 -5.98 7.76
C TYR A 10 2.57 -7.06 7.07
N ASN A 11 3.23 -7.92 6.33
CA ASN A 11 2.56 -8.99 5.62
C ASN A 11 2.19 -10.12 6.57
N LEU A 12 1.04 -10.74 6.33
CA LEU A 12 0.48 -11.81 7.14
C LEU A 12 0.08 -12.98 6.23
N ASN A 13 0.41 -14.19 6.65
CA ASN A 13 -0.14 -15.42 6.10
C ASN A 13 -1.19 -15.96 7.08
N VAL A 14 -2.43 -15.54 6.90
CA VAL A 14 -3.53 -15.91 7.79
C VAL A 14 -3.92 -17.36 7.56
N LYS A 15 -4.07 -18.12 8.63
CA LYS A 15 -4.51 -19.52 8.60
C LYS A 15 -5.91 -19.63 7.95
N ARG A 16 -6.13 -20.72 7.23
CA ARG A 16 -7.42 -20.96 6.56
C ARG A 16 -8.58 -20.85 7.54
N GLY A 17 -9.61 -20.10 7.17
CA GLY A 17 -10.80 -19.86 7.98
C GLY A 17 -10.65 -18.79 9.06
N GLN A 18 -9.46 -18.17 9.24
CA GLN A 18 -9.21 -17.21 10.31
C GLN A 18 -9.31 -15.72 9.87
N ALA A 19 -9.66 -15.44 8.63
CA ALA A 19 -9.72 -14.06 8.11
C ALA A 19 -10.67 -13.16 8.92
N ALA A 20 -11.85 -13.67 9.30
CA ALA A 20 -12.81 -12.92 10.12
C ALA A 20 -12.27 -12.63 11.53
N ASN A 21 -11.54 -13.58 12.12
CA ASN A 21 -10.91 -13.42 13.44
C ASN A 21 -9.77 -12.39 13.39
N VAL A 22 -8.98 -12.39 12.32
CA VAL A 22 -7.95 -11.35 12.10
C VAL A 22 -8.58 -9.97 11.96
N LEU A 23 -9.67 -9.84 11.17
CA LEU A 23 -10.38 -8.57 11.02
C LEU A 23 -10.94 -8.08 12.36
N LYS A 24 -11.56 -8.99 13.14
CA LYS A 24 -12.07 -8.65 14.47
C LYS A 24 -10.94 -8.22 15.41
N LEU A 25 -9.86 -8.98 15.50
CA LEU A 25 -8.70 -8.65 16.33
C LEU A 25 -8.12 -7.29 15.94
N PHE A 26 -7.90 -7.04 14.64
CA PHE A 26 -7.42 -5.77 14.14
C PHE A 26 -8.34 -4.60 14.53
N THR A 27 -9.65 -4.79 14.41
CA THR A 27 -10.65 -3.78 14.78
C THR A 27 -10.62 -3.50 16.26
N ASP A 28 -10.74 -4.52 17.11
CA ASP A 28 -10.78 -4.39 18.57
C ASP A 28 -9.53 -3.68 19.14
N PHE A 29 -8.37 -3.90 18.54
CA PHE A 29 -7.11 -3.31 19.01
C PHE A 29 -6.83 -1.91 18.43
N SER A 30 -7.31 -1.62 17.22
CA SER A 30 -7.06 -0.34 16.53
C SER A 30 -8.13 0.71 16.81
N GLU A 31 -9.33 0.28 17.20
CA GLU A 31 -10.45 1.17 17.51
C GLU A 31 -10.08 2.11 18.68
N GLY A 32 -10.44 3.38 18.55
CA GLY A 32 -10.10 4.42 19.52
C GLY A 32 -8.63 4.89 19.48
N GLY A 33 -7.82 4.39 18.55
CA GLY A 33 -6.47 4.89 18.31
C GLY A 33 -6.48 6.35 17.81
N LYS A 34 -5.81 7.24 18.54
CA LYS A 34 -5.66 8.65 18.15
C LYS A 34 -4.34 8.83 17.43
N TRP A 35 -4.36 8.72 16.10
CA TRP A 35 -3.16 8.85 15.27
C TRP A 35 -2.66 10.29 15.28
N LYS A 36 -1.39 10.50 15.59
CA LYS A 36 -0.71 11.81 15.51
C LYS A 36 -0.62 12.28 14.07
N SER A 37 -0.37 11.36 13.16
CA SER A 37 -0.41 11.57 11.71
C SER A 37 -0.72 10.24 11.02
N GLY A 38 -1.28 10.29 9.80
CA GLY A 38 -1.54 9.09 9.01
C GLY A 38 -2.62 8.18 9.58
N GLY A 39 -2.33 6.89 9.71
CA GLY A 39 -3.28 5.90 10.18
C GLY A 39 -2.82 4.46 9.98
N VAL A 40 -3.76 3.53 10.13
CA VAL A 40 -3.54 2.10 9.93
C VAL A 40 -4.68 1.49 9.11
N MET A 41 -4.38 0.48 8.29
CA MET A 41 -5.40 -0.31 7.61
C MET A 41 -5.03 -1.78 7.54
N LEU A 42 -6.05 -2.62 7.53
CA LEU A 42 -5.96 -4.04 7.19
C LEU A 42 -6.42 -4.22 5.75
N GLN A 43 -5.64 -4.94 4.96
CA GLN A 43 -5.96 -5.28 3.58
C GLN A 43 -5.87 -6.79 3.37
N GLY A 44 -6.83 -7.35 2.64
CA GLY A 44 -6.69 -8.66 2.03
C GLY A 44 -5.73 -8.58 0.83
N VAL A 45 -4.95 -9.63 0.61
CA VAL A 45 -3.95 -9.73 -0.46
C VAL A 45 -4.25 -10.92 -1.34
N GLY A 46 -4.35 -10.69 -2.64
CA GLY A 46 -4.51 -11.74 -3.66
C GLY A 46 -3.32 -11.76 -4.62
N PHE A 47 -3.02 -12.93 -5.17
CA PHE A 47 -1.97 -13.15 -6.18
C PHE A 47 -0.53 -12.88 -5.68
N LYS A 48 -0.29 -12.98 -4.37
CA LYS A 48 1.03 -12.91 -3.75
C LYS A 48 1.28 -14.16 -2.92
N ASN A 49 2.28 -14.95 -3.29
CA ASN A 49 2.59 -16.21 -2.60
C ASN A 49 2.96 -15.98 -1.13
N GLY A 50 2.37 -16.80 -0.25
CA GLY A 50 2.65 -16.76 1.18
C GLY A 50 2.12 -15.54 1.93
N VAL A 51 1.37 -14.66 1.26
CA VAL A 51 0.77 -13.46 1.85
C VAL A 51 -0.73 -13.43 1.52
N THR A 52 -1.56 -13.47 2.55
CA THR A 52 -3.02 -13.40 2.41
C THR A 52 -3.62 -12.09 2.87
N HIS A 53 -2.94 -11.42 3.80
CA HIS A 53 -3.32 -10.12 4.34
C HIS A 53 -2.08 -9.27 4.59
N ARG A 54 -2.29 -7.97 4.78
CA ARG A 54 -1.26 -7.08 5.27
C ARG A 54 -1.84 -5.96 6.13
N ILE A 55 -1.09 -5.55 7.13
CA ILE A 55 -1.35 -4.33 7.88
C ILE A 55 -0.46 -3.24 7.29
N VAL A 56 -1.05 -2.10 6.99
CA VAL A 56 -0.34 -0.93 6.48
C VAL A 56 -0.43 0.17 7.52
N VAL A 57 0.71 0.71 7.93
CA VAL A 57 0.80 1.87 8.82
C VAL A 57 1.52 2.97 8.07
N TRP A 58 0.96 4.18 8.07
CA TRP A 58 1.60 5.32 7.41
C TRP A 58 1.48 6.57 8.27
N GLY A 59 2.36 7.52 8.05
CA GLY A 59 2.36 8.81 8.75
C GLY A 59 3.63 9.61 8.54
N ASP A 60 3.65 10.80 9.10
CA ASP A 60 4.83 11.65 9.16
C ASP A 60 5.86 11.04 10.12
N PRO A 61 7.09 10.72 9.67
CA PRO A 61 8.11 10.14 10.55
C PRO A 61 8.52 11.06 11.72
N SER A 62 8.35 12.37 11.59
CA SER A 62 8.60 13.33 12.68
C SER A 62 7.46 13.38 13.69
N ASN A 63 6.28 12.84 13.37
CA ASN A 63 5.09 12.81 14.21
C ASN A 63 4.41 11.44 14.14
N TRP A 64 5.20 10.39 14.30
CA TRP A 64 4.78 9.00 14.15
C TRP A 64 4.02 8.48 15.37
N GLY A 65 3.10 7.57 15.14
CA GLY A 65 2.39 6.80 16.17
C GLY A 65 1.08 7.41 16.62
N THR A 66 0.67 7.05 17.83
CA THR A 66 -0.59 7.48 18.45
C THR A 66 -0.35 8.33 19.69
N GLU A 67 -1.31 9.22 20.03
CA GLU A 67 -1.31 9.97 21.30
C GLU A 67 -1.50 9.02 22.49
N ASN A 68 -2.21 7.93 22.29
CA ASN A 68 -2.51 6.90 23.27
C ASN A 68 -1.85 5.56 22.87
N PRO A 69 -0.50 5.42 23.00
CA PRO A 69 0.20 4.20 22.62
C PRO A 69 -0.27 2.99 23.43
N TRP A 70 -0.20 1.81 22.83
CA TRP A 70 -0.50 0.59 23.57
C TRP A 70 0.54 0.34 24.66
N SER A 71 0.08 -0.21 25.80
CA SER A 71 0.99 -0.72 26.83
C SER A 71 1.75 -1.97 26.34
N GLU A 72 2.80 -2.35 27.04
CA GLU A 72 3.57 -3.56 26.73
C GLU A 72 2.68 -4.82 26.80
N GLU A 73 1.78 -4.88 27.78
CA GLU A 73 0.85 -6.00 27.93
C GLU A 73 -0.14 -6.07 26.76
N LYS A 74 -0.62 -4.92 26.27
CA LYS A 74 -1.49 -4.87 25.10
C LYS A 74 -0.75 -5.33 23.85
N TRP A 75 0.52 -4.95 23.67
CA TRP A 75 1.36 -5.43 22.59
C TRP A 75 1.62 -6.94 22.68
N ALA A 76 1.93 -7.47 23.86
CA ALA A 76 2.13 -8.89 24.08
C ALA A 76 0.88 -9.69 23.72
N LEU A 77 -0.29 -9.25 24.20
CA LEU A 77 -1.58 -9.89 23.89
C LEU A 77 -1.92 -9.85 22.39
N TRP A 78 -1.65 -8.71 21.72
CA TRP A 78 -1.80 -8.61 20.27
C TRP A 78 -0.94 -9.64 19.54
N SER A 79 0.35 -9.72 19.91
CA SER A 79 1.31 -10.61 19.28
C SER A 79 0.95 -12.08 19.48
N GLU A 80 0.55 -12.47 20.69
CA GLU A 80 0.10 -13.82 21.01
C GLU A 80 -1.11 -14.19 20.13
N LYS A 81 -2.17 -13.39 20.18
CA LYS A 81 -3.39 -13.63 19.39
C LYS A 81 -3.14 -13.66 17.89
N MET A 82 -2.29 -12.76 17.37
CA MET A 82 -1.97 -12.73 15.95
C MET A 82 -1.19 -13.98 15.52
N ASN A 83 -0.25 -14.45 16.35
CA ASN A 83 0.51 -15.68 16.09
C ASN A 83 -0.41 -16.92 16.05
N ASP A 84 -1.46 -16.96 16.86
CA ASP A 84 -2.44 -18.04 16.80
C ASP A 84 -3.22 -18.07 15.49
N LEU A 85 -3.42 -16.92 14.86
CA LEU A 85 -4.20 -16.75 13.64
C LEU A 85 -3.39 -16.81 12.34
N THR A 86 -2.06 -16.75 12.45
CA THR A 86 -1.18 -16.66 11.27
C THR A 86 -0.15 -17.78 11.24
N TYR A 87 0.38 -18.06 10.04
CA TYR A 87 1.57 -18.90 9.91
C TYR A 87 2.83 -18.05 10.16
N PRO A 88 3.89 -18.65 10.72
CA PRO A 88 5.17 -17.96 10.90
C PRO A 88 5.86 -17.72 9.55
N ASN A 89 6.89 -16.86 9.57
CA ASN A 89 7.78 -16.61 8.42
C ASN A 89 7.09 -16.06 7.18
N THR A 90 6.17 -15.11 7.36
CA THR A 90 5.54 -14.40 6.22
C THR A 90 6.57 -13.54 5.49
N PRO A 91 6.70 -13.67 4.16
CA PRO A 91 7.70 -12.95 3.39
C PRO A 91 7.35 -11.48 3.15
N ASP A 92 8.36 -10.72 2.75
CA ASP A 92 8.26 -9.42 2.07
C ASP A 92 7.63 -8.28 2.88
N SER A 93 7.62 -8.35 4.23
CA SER A 93 7.32 -7.16 5.03
C SER A 93 8.34 -6.07 4.72
N SER A 94 7.90 -4.82 4.67
CA SER A 94 8.75 -3.72 4.20
C SER A 94 8.40 -2.40 4.86
N SER A 95 9.34 -1.46 4.78
CA SER A 95 9.08 -0.05 5.06
C SER A 95 9.79 0.84 4.06
N GLY A 96 9.29 2.06 3.93
CA GLY A 96 9.85 3.06 3.03
C GLY A 96 9.09 4.37 3.07
N SER A 97 9.26 5.14 2.01
CA SER A 97 8.69 6.49 1.88
C SER A 97 7.58 6.55 0.84
N ILE A 98 6.57 7.34 1.09
CA ILE A 98 5.53 7.68 0.10
C ILE A 98 6.04 8.87 -0.71
N PHE A 99 6.52 8.64 -1.93
CA PHE A 99 7.04 9.69 -2.79
C PHE A 99 5.98 10.50 -3.52
N SER A 100 4.86 9.86 -3.83
CA SER A 100 3.73 10.48 -4.52
C SER A 100 2.47 9.72 -4.18
N PHE A 101 1.42 10.43 -3.85
CA PHE A 101 0.10 9.88 -3.65
C PHE A 101 -0.96 10.92 -4.00
N THR A 102 -1.95 10.55 -4.80
CA THR A 102 -3.04 11.46 -5.13
C THR A 102 -3.89 11.74 -3.88
N LYS A 103 -4.11 13.03 -3.58
CA LYS A 103 -4.91 13.47 -2.43
C LYS A 103 -6.40 13.25 -2.70
N GLY A 104 -7.15 12.99 -1.63
CA GLY A 104 -8.63 12.97 -1.66
C GLY A 104 -9.23 11.67 -2.20
N GLY A 105 -8.49 10.58 -2.20
CA GLY A 105 -9.04 9.26 -2.55
C GLY A 105 -10.10 8.80 -1.56
N ASP A 106 -11.24 8.38 -2.10
CA ASP A 106 -12.34 7.81 -1.34
C ASP A 106 -12.07 6.30 -1.15
N TRP A 107 -11.60 5.93 0.03
CA TRP A 107 -11.21 4.55 0.36
C TRP A 107 -12.40 3.60 0.48
N GLU A 108 -13.58 4.11 0.79
CA GLU A 108 -14.81 3.31 0.85
C GLU A 108 -15.33 3.00 -0.55
N LYS A 109 -15.26 4.00 -1.43
CA LYS A 109 -15.66 3.86 -2.82
C LYS A 109 -14.65 3.08 -3.66
N TYR A 110 -13.36 3.18 -3.35
CA TYR A 110 -12.26 2.57 -4.11
C TYR A 110 -11.35 1.72 -3.20
N PRO A 111 -11.86 0.61 -2.64
CA PRO A 111 -11.12 -0.19 -1.66
C PRO A 111 -10.07 -1.12 -2.27
N THR A 112 -10.15 -1.39 -3.57
CA THR A 112 -9.30 -2.39 -4.24
C THR A 112 -8.16 -1.70 -4.99
N ALA A 113 -6.94 -2.22 -4.86
CA ALA A 113 -5.80 -1.71 -5.60
C ALA A 113 -5.00 -2.80 -6.28
N ARG A 114 -4.40 -2.47 -7.41
CA ARG A 114 -3.32 -3.24 -8.02
C ARG A 114 -2.00 -2.63 -7.61
N VAL A 115 -1.07 -3.48 -7.19
CA VAL A 115 0.28 -3.10 -6.79
C VAL A 115 1.27 -3.74 -7.75
N TYR A 116 2.20 -2.95 -8.24
CA TYR A 116 3.33 -3.39 -9.05
C TYR A 116 4.59 -3.17 -8.24
N ASP A 117 5.24 -4.25 -7.81
CA ASP A 117 6.59 -4.18 -7.24
C ASP A 117 7.57 -4.11 -8.41
N VAL A 118 8.36 -3.05 -8.45
CA VAL A 118 9.25 -2.74 -9.56
C VAL A 118 10.65 -2.39 -9.08
N ARG A 119 11.65 -2.68 -9.93
CA ARG A 119 12.99 -2.12 -9.79
C ARG A 119 13.12 -0.90 -10.70
N VAL A 120 13.30 0.25 -10.09
CA VAL A 120 13.52 1.52 -10.78
C VAL A 120 15.03 1.82 -10.81
N HIS A 121 15.61 2.00 -12.01
CA HIS A 121 17.05 2.22 -12.14
C HIS A 121 17.44 3.71 -12.03
N GLU A 122 16.53 4.63 -12.34
CA GLU A 122 16.72 6.07 -12.30
C GLU A 122 15.59 6.76 -11.49
N PRO A 123 15.61 6.69 -10.13
CA PRO A 123 14.46 7.10 -9.30
C PRO A 123 13.97 8.53 -9.51
N SER A 124 14.86 9.51 -9.64
CA SER A 124 14.47 10.91 -9.84
C SER A 124 13.78 11.15 -11.19
N LYS A 125 14.31 10.53 -12.25
CA LYS A 125 13.73 10.58 -13.59
C LYS A 125 12.38 9.89 -13.64
N PHE A 126 12.29 8.71 -13.00
CA PHE A 126 11.06 7.96 -12.85
C PHE A 126 9.98 8.77 -12.15
N LYS A 127 10.30 9.35 -10.97
CA LYS A 127 9.35 10.16 -10.20
C LYS A 127 8.83 11.34 -11.00
N THR A 128 9.71 12.05 -11.71
CA THR A 128 9.31 13.19 -12.55
C THR A 128 8.33 12.78 -13.65
N ALA A 129 8.59 11.66 -14.33
CA ALA A 129 7.71 11.13 -15.37
C ALA A 129 6.38 10.62 -14.79
N TRP A 130 6.43 9.94 -13.63
CA TRP A 130 5.26 9.46 -12.91
C TRP A 130 4.33 10.61 -12.52
N ASP A 131 4.84 11.65 -11.86
CA ASP A 131 4.03 12.79 -11.39
C ASP A 131 3.35 13.51 -12.56
N LYS A 132 4.04 13.67 -13.71
CA LYS A 132 3.44 14.23 -14.93
C LYS A 132 2.29 13.38 -15.46
N ASN A 133 2.48 12.04 -15.49
CA ASN A 133 1.46 11.12 -15.96
C ASN A 133 0.24 11.11 -15.04
N VAL A 134 0.45 11.05 -13.72
CA VAL A 134 -0.64 11.09 -12.72
C VAL A 134 -1.43 12.38 -12.81
N LYS A 135 -0.75 13.52 -12.95
CA LYS A 135 -1.41 14.83 -13.15
C LYS A 135 -2.27 14.86 -14.40
N ALA A 136 -1.76 14.33 -15.52
CA ALA A 136 -2.49 14.29 -16.78
C ALA A 136 -3.65 13.29 -16.76
N ALA A 137 -3.57 12.25 -15.94
CA ALA A 137 -4.62 11.23 -15.80
C ALA A 137 -5.74 11.62 -14.82
N LYS A 138 -5.72 12.82 -14.23
CA LYS A 138 -6.64 13.25 -13.17
C LYS A 138 -8.12 12.99 -13.47
N GLU A 139 -8.57 13.34 -14.69
CA GLU A 139 -9.97 13.14 -15.10
C GLU A 139 -10.32 11.66 -15.25
N ILE A 140 -9.39 10.84 -15.77
CA ILE A 140 -9.59 9.39 -15.89
C ILE A 140 -9.61 8.72 -14.53
N LEU A 141 -8.82 9.22 -13.58
CA LEU A 141 -8.78 8.70 -12.21
C LEU A 141 -10.11 8.95 -11.47
N ASP A 142 -10.77 10.07 -11.71
CA ASP A 142 -12.11 10.38 -11.17
C ASP A 142 -12.21 10.05 -9.66
N GLY A 143 -11.31 10.64 -8.87
CA GLY A 143 -11.22 10.41 -7.42
C GLY A 143 -10.52 9.12 -6.98
N ARG A 144 -10.09 8.26 -7.89
CA ARG A 144 -9.23 7.11 -7.58
C ARG A 144 -7.84 7.57 -7.21
N SER A 145 -7.19 6.83 -6.31
CA SER A 145 -5.82 7.14 -5.91
C SER A 145 -4.78 6.39 -6.74
N MET A 146 -3.68 7.07 -7.02
CA MET A 146 -2.43 6.47 -7.49
C MET A 146 -1.30 6.83 -6.54
N GLY A 147 -0.42 5.88 -6.25
CA GLY A 147 0.69 6.04 -5.32
C GLY A 147 2.00 5.49 -5.86
N LEU A 148 3.08 6.14 -5.47
CA LEU A 148 4.47 5.71 -5.65
C LEU A 148 5.14 5.66 -4.28
N VAL A 149 5.59 4.47 -3.89
CA VAL A 149 6.30 4.24 -2.63
C VAL A 149 7.67 3.66 -2.91
N SER A 150 8.67 3.95 -2.04
CA SER A 150 9.94 3.23 -2.04
C SER A 150 9.90 2.06 -1.08
N TYR A 151 10.78 1.07 -1.30
CA TYR A 151 11.12 0.04 -0.34
C TYR A 151 12.56 0.28 0.12
N GLU A 152 12.70 0.73 1.36
CA GLU A 152 13.99 1.07 1.98
C GLU A 152 14.50 -0.06 2.87
N LEU A 153 13.56 -0.78 3.51
CA LEU A 153 13.82 -1.97 4.32
C LEU A 153 12.88 -3.08 3.87
N GLY A 154 13.40 -4.29 3.69
CA GLY A 154 12.62 -5.46 3.28
C GLY A 154 12.01 -5.34 1.90
N GLY A 155 10.84 -5.95 1.72
CA GLY A 155 10.10 -5.95 0.46
C GLY A 155 10.39 -7.12 -0.45
N THR A 156 9.69 -7.20 -1.56
CA THR A 156 9.87 -8.23 -2.58
C THR A 156 11.31 -8.19 -3.11
N PRO A 157 12.05 -9.32 -3.08
CA PRO A 157 13.43 -9.36 -3.54
C PRO A 157 13.61 -8.76 -4.94
N GLY A 158 14.54 -7.82 -5.07
CA GLY A 158 14.83 -7.11 -6.32
C GLY A 158 13.96 -5.89 -6.61
N ALA A 159 12.84 -5.70 -5.89
CA ALA A 159 12.04 -4.49 -6.00
C ALA A 159 12.65 -3.33 -5.21
N SER A 160 12.51 -2.12 -5.74
CA SER A 160 12.90 -0.88 -5.07
C SER A 160 11.72 0.05 -4.80
N HIS A 161 10.63 -0.14 -5.55
CA HIS A 161 9.44 0.70 -5.48
C HIS A 161 8.15 -0.12 -5.67
N GLY A 162 7.05 0.42 -5.12
CA GLY A 162 5.70 -0.03 -5.38
C GLY A 162 4.90 1.05 -6.10
N LEU A 163 4.23 0.65 -7.21
CA LEU A 163 3.26 1.49 -7.90
C LEU A 163 1.88 0.98 -7.54
N ILE A 164 1.00 1.87 -7.11
CA ILE A 164 -0.31 1.49 -6.58
C ILE A 164 -1.38 2.26 -7.34
N ILE A 165 -2.42 1.57 -7.80
CA ILE A 165 -3.62 2.19 -8.38
C ILE A 165 -4.86 1.59 -7.77
N TYR A 166 -5.74 2.44 -7.25
CA TYR A 166 -7.00 2.07 -6.61
C TYR A 166 -8.19 2.14 -7.55
N GLY A 167 -9.21 1.33 -7.27
CA GLY A 167 -10.49 1.30 -7.95
C GLY A 167 -11.56 0.64 -7.09
N LYS A 168 -12.79 0.55 -7.62
CA LYS A 168 -13.93 -0.10 -6.94
C LYS A 168 -13.67 -1.59 -6.73
N ASP A 169 -13.15 -2.24 -7.75
CA ASP A 169 -12.84 -3.65 -7.81
C ASP A 169 -11.72 -3.91 -8.84
N ALA A 170 -11.36 -5.15 -9.05
CA ALA A 170 -10.31 -5.55 -9.99
C ALA A 170 -10.61 -5.14 -11.43
N ASN A 171 -11.88 -5.21 -11.85
CA ASN A 171 -12.29 -4.83 -13.19
C ASN A 171 -12.20 -3.32 -13.41
N ASP A 172 -12.65 -2.53 -12.44
CA ASP A 172 -12.56 -1.09 -12.47
C ASP A 172 -11.10 -0.62 -12.53
N VAL A 173 -10.21 -1.21 -11.75
CA VAL A 173 -8.76 -0.96 -11.82
C VAL A 173 -8.22 -1.27 -13.22
N GLN A 174 -8.59 -2.43 -13.78
CA GLN A 174 -8.15 -2.84 -15.12
C GLN A 174 -8.63 -1.89 -16.22
N LEU A 175 -9.90 -1.48 -16.17
CA LEU A 175 -10.48 -0.56 -17.16
C LEU A 175 -9.85 0.83 -17.05
N THR A 176 -9.62 1.32 -15.83
CA THR A 176 -8.97 2.60 -15.58
C THR A 176 -7.53 2.60 -16.11
N LEU A 177 -6.77 1.54 -15.84
CA LEU A 177 -5.41 1.37 -16.39
C LEU A 177 -5.42 1.38 -17.91
N ARG A 178 -6.33 0.64 -18.57
CA ARG A 178 -6.44 0.62 -20.03
C ARG A 178 -6.75 2.01 -20.61
N LYS A 179 -7.57 2.81 -19.93
CA LYS A 179 -7.85 4.20 -20.36
C LYS A 179 -6.58 5.05 -20.26
N ILE A 180 -5.85 4.98 -19.14
CA ILE A 180 -4.59 5.71 -18.93
C ILE A 180 -3.56 5.30 -19.99
N GLN A 181 -3.38 4.01 -20.24
CA GLN A 181 -2.41 3.46 -21.21
C GLN A 181 -2.62 3.94 -22.65
N LYS A 182 -3.85 4.30 -23.02
CA LYS A 182 -4.17 4.83 -24.35
C LYS A 182 -3.82 6.32 -24.52
N THR A 183 -3.50 7.03 -23.45
CA THR A 183 -3.21 8.47 -23.51
C THR A 183 -1.83 8.77 -24.07
N LYS A 184 -1.67 9.99 -24.60
CA LYS A 184 -0.36 10.50 -24.97
C LYS A 184 0.57 10.62 -23.75
N SER A 185 0.03 11.09 -22.60
CA SER A 185 0.79 11.25 -21.37
C SER A 185 1.42 9.94 -20.88
N PHE A 186 0.71 8.82 -21.05
CA PHE A 186 1.27 7.50 -20.70
C PHE A 186 2.41 7.08 -21.64
N ARG A 187 2.28 7.35 -22.96
CA ARG A 187 3.38 7.09 -23.91
C ARG A 187 4.61 7.94 -23.56
N ASP A 188 4.39 9.22 -23.25
CA ASP A 188 5.47 10.14 -22.84
C ASP A 188 6.11 9.67 -21.51
N TYR A 189 5.31 9.17 -20.56
CA TYR A 189 5.79 8.54 -19.31
C TYR A 189 6.69 7.35 -19.60
N ILE A 190 6.26 6.41 -20.44
CA ILE A 190 7.07 5.24 -20.81
C ILE A 190 8.40 5.65 -21.45
N ALA A 191 8.37 6.65 -22.34
CA ALA A 191 9.58 7.14 -23.04
C ALA A 191 10.56 7.87 -22.11
N SER A 192 10.07 8.50 -21.05
CA SER A 192 10.87 9.40 -20.20
C SER A 192 11.24 8.85 -18.82
N ARG A 193 10.61 7.77 -18.36
CA ARG A 193 10.76 7.26 -16.98
C ARG A 193 12.09 6.54 -16.69
N GLY A 194 12.89 6.25 -17.73
CA GLY A 194 14.06 5.38 -17.61
C GLY A 194 13.71 3.89 -17.53
N LYS A 195 14.73 3.07 -17.27
CA LYS A 195 14.57 1.61 -17.20
C LYS A 195 13.83 1.21 -15.94
N VAL A 196 12.82 0.32 -16.09
CA VAL A 196 12.02 -0.28 -15.01
C VAL A 196 11.86 -1.76 -15.29
N ASP A 197 12.19 -2.58 -14.30
CA ASP A 197 11.94 -4.02 -14.34
C ASP A 197 10.71 -4.32 -13.46
N TYR A 198 9.73 -5.03 -14.01
CA TYR A 198 8.54 -5.48 -13.27
C TYR A 198 8.88 -6.80 -12.57
N ILE A 199 8.81 -6.81 -11.24
CA ILE A 199 9.20 -7.97 -10.41
C ILE A 199 7.98 -8.81 -10.06
N GLN A 200 6.92 -8.16 -9.54
CA GLN A 200 5.69 -8.82 -9.13
C GLN A 200 4.50 -7.89 -9.28
N THR A 201 3.33 -8.47 -9.55
CA THR A 201 2.06 -7.75 -9.54
C THR A 201 1.06 -8.53 -8.70
N TYR A 202 0.36 -7.83 -7.81
CA TYR A 202 -0.65 -8.43 -6.95
C TYR A 202 -1.79 -7.45 -6.67
N GLN A 203 -2.82 -7.93 -6.03
CA GLN A 203 -3.99 -7.14 -5.67
C GLN A 203 -4.13 -7.02 -4.16
N VAL A 204 -4.65 -5.90 -3.71
CA VAL A 204 -5.06 -5.71 -2.32
C VAL A 204 -6.47 -5.15 -2.26
N THR A 205 -7.21 -5.48 -1.19
CA THR A 205 -8.53 -4.90 -0.93
C THR A 205 -8.59 -4.47 0.52
N THR A 206 -8.89 -3.21 0.77
CA THR A 206 -8.99 -2.65 2.12
C THR A 206 -10.22 -3.22 2.82
N ALA A 207 -10.01 -3.93 3.92
CA ALA A 207 -11.06 -4.50 4.75
C ALA A 207 -11.49 -3.55 5.88
N LYS A 208 -10.54 -2.82 6.47
CA LYS A 208 -10.79 -1.86 7.55
C LYS A 208 -9.68 -0.82 7.61
N ARG A 209 -10.04 0.40 8.03
CA ARG A 209 -9.09 1.51 8.20
C ARG A 209 -9.46 2.33 9.43
N PHE A 210 -8.42 2.87 10.09
CA PHE A 210 -8.51 3.81 11.20
C PHE A 210 -7.54 4.98 11.00
#